data_e08ebc7850a766f4e28ab39d2597a49d
#
_entry.id   e08ebc7850a766f4e28ab39d2597a49d
#
_cell.length_a   1.000
_cell.length_b   1.000
_cell.length_c   1.000
_cell.angle_alpha   90.00
_cell.angle_beta   90.00
_cell.angle_gamma   90.00
#
_symmetry.space_group_name_H-M   'P 1'
#
loop_
_entity.id
_entity.type
_entity.pdbx_description
1 polymer ?
#
loop_
_entity_poly.entity_id
_entity_poly.type
_entity_poly.pdbx_seq_one_letter_code
_entity_poly.pdbx_strand_id
1 'polypeptide(L)'
;MLNLQQLQPYKELAKSNVLLPIGWGDDKKAPMLSKWQLHKGFTVEELAKINNAYAVGLRLDKVFCADIDGETAVRWARFKGLLTQPATWEVHRDTSPYHFKRFFIPDSKQIEQLPENQYGLQEFQFKVKTSKWNQSNDAVEFFLTHQRQCIIAGKHFKSGGEYYSAESFGIDKLRKPTDKEWQIILEEVYKHQEKNINPTGARSLGKDWIRLASCPICGRNSHSICSIHKDEQTIRCFHGNSFSPE
;
A
#
# COMPACT_ATOMS: atom_id res chain seq x y z
N MET A 1 -20.82 -1.12 15.50
CA MET A 1 -20.95 0.19 14.85
C MET A 1 -19.83 1.08 15.32
N LEU A 2 -19.34 1.95 14.47
CA LEU A 2 -18.34 2.95 14.82
C LEU A 2 -18.94 3.93 15.84
N ASN A 3 -18.13 4.30 16.83
CA ASN A 3 -18.54 5.25 17.87
C ASN A 3 -17.85 6.58 17.61
N LEU A 4 -18.61 7.69 17.66
CA LEU A 4 -18.08 9.03 17.46
C LEU A 4 -16.90 9.36 18.42
N GLN A 5 -16.97 8.89 19.67
CA GLN A 5 -15.90 9.10 20.64
C GLN A 5 -14.58 8.45 20.19
N GLN A 6 -14.64 7.24 19.61
CA GLN A 6 -13.46 6.55 19.06
C GLN A 6 -12.88 7.26 17.84
N LEU A 7 -13.70 8.05 17.13
CA LEU A 7 -13.30 8.76 15.91
C LEU A 7 -12.77 10.18 16.17
N GLN A 8 -13.04 10.76 17.34
CA GLN A 8 -12.60 12.13 17.67
C GLN A 8 -11.12 12.39 17.45
N PRO A 9 -10.19 11.48 17.78
CA PRO A 9 -8.75 11.68 17.50
C PRO A 9 -8.42 11.93 16.03
N TYR A 10 -9.28 11.48 15.09
CA TYR A 10 -9.06 11.59 13.64
C TYR A 10 -9.72 12.83 13.01
N LYS A 11 -10.36 13.70 13.81
CA LYS A 11 -11.11 14.87 13.32
C LYS A 11 -10.22 15.83 12.53
N GLU A 12 -9.05 16.13 13.03
CA GLU A 12 -8.08 16.99 12.33
C GLU A 12 -7.51 16.32 11.07
N LEU A 13 -7.25 15.02 11.14
CA LEU A 13 -6.80 14.25 9.98
C LEU A 13 -7.81 14.30 8.83
N ALA A 14 -9.12 14.22 9.15
CA ALA A 14 -10.20 14.23 8.17
C ALA A 14 -10.32 15.56 7.39
N LYS A 15 -9.76 16.67 7.89
CA LYS A 15 -9.77 17.96 7.18
C LYS A 15 -8.87 17.99 5.94
N SER A 16 -7.81 17.22 5.94
CA SER A 16 -6.78 17.22 4.88
C SER A 16 -6.58 15.86 4.21
N ASN A 17 -7.17 14.80 4.75
CA ASN A 17 -7.03 13.43 4.27
C ASN A 17 -8.40 12.77 4.07
N VAL A 18 -8.41 11.70 3.28
CA VAL A 18 -9.63 10.98 2.91
C VAL A 18 -9.87 9.83 3.87
N LEU A 19 -10.87 9.96 4.73
CA LEU A 19 -11.37 8.87 5.56
C LEU A 19 -12.54 8.17 4.87
N LEU A 20 -12.59 6.84 4.98
CA LEU A 20 -13.54 5.98 4.29
C LEU A 20 -14.20 4.99 5.26
N PRO A 21 -15.52 4.75 5.13
CA PRO A 21 -16.18 3.67 5.86
C PRO A 21 -15.76 2.32 5.29
N ILE A 22 -15.36 1.40 6.16
CA ILE A 22 -14.90 0.05 5.81
C ILE A 22 -15.95 -0.95 6.28
N GLY A 23 -16.30 -1.89 5.42
CA GLY A 23 -17.31 -2.91 5.77
C GLY A 23 -17.74 -3.79 4.61
N TRP A 24 -17.21 -3.57 3.41
CA TRP A 24 -17.54 -4.35 2.22
C TRP A 24 -16.58 -5.53 2.00
N GLY A 25 -17.04 -6.49 1.19
CA GLY A 25 -16.33 -7.72 0.87
C GLY A 25 -16.49 -8.80 1.93
N ASP A 26 -16.04 -10.02 1.64
CA ASP A 26 -16.19 -11.18 2.53
C ASP A 26 -15.41 -11.03 3.83
N ASP A 27 -14.26 -10.36 3.77
CA ASP A 27 -13.41 -10.06 4.93
C ASP A 27 -13.69 -8.70 5.57
N LYS A 28 -14.70 -7.95 5.07
CA LYS A 28 -15.10 -6.61 5.53
C LYS A 28 -13.95 -5.59 5.58
N LYS A 29 -12.95 -5.73 4.72
CA LYS A 29 -11.78 -4.84 4.66
C LYS A 29 -11.84 -3.81 3.53
N ALA A 30 -12.83 -3.90 2.65
CA ALA A 30 -13.00 -2.96 1.55
C ALA A 30 -13.85 -1.75 1.95
N PRO A 31 -13.59 -0.56 1.35
CA PRO A 31 -14.47 0.59 1.48
C PRO A 31 -15.88 0.29 1.00
N MET A 32 -16.87 0.86 1.69
CA MET A 32 -18.30 0.68 1.40
C MET A 32 -18.79 1.53 0.21
N LEU A 33 -17.88 2.00 -0.61
CA LEU A 33 -18.14 2.90 -1.73
C LEU A 33 -17.55 2.33 -3.02
N SER A 34 -18.29 2.40 -4.11
CA SER A 34 -17.74 2.26 -5.44
C SER A 34 -16.87 3.47 -5.78
N LYS A 35 -15.77 3.26 -6.53
CA LYS A 35 -14.84 4.34 -6.93
C LYS A 35 -14.33 5.20 -5.77
N TRP A 36 -14.13 4.59 -4.61
CA TRP A 36 -13.68 5.26 -3.39
C TRP A 36 -12.36 6.03 -3.59
N GLN A 37 -11.54 5.65 -4.57
CA GLN A 37 -10.31 6.33 -4.95
C GLN A 37 -10.54 7.79 -5.36
N LEU A 38 -11.72 8.10 -5.87
CA LEU A 38 -12.10 9.45 -6.33
C LEU A 38 -12.93 10.21 -5.29
N HIS A 39 -13.28 9.57 -4.17
CA HIS A 39 -14.11 10.19 -3.15
C HIS A 39 -13.33 11.24 -2.36
N LYS A 40 -14.01 12.34 -1.97
CA LYS A 40 -13.41 13.42 -1.15
C LYS A 40 -13.21 13.07 0.33
N GLY A 41 -13.73 11.93 0.78
CA GLY A 41 -13.69 11.49 2.17
C GLY A 41 -14.95 11.88 2.95
N PHE A 42 -14.96 11.48 4.22
CA PHE A 42 -16.01 11.74 5.19
C PHE A 42 -15.44 12.45 6.42
N THR A 43 -16.25 13.28 7.05
CA THR A 43 -15.96 13.76 8.39
C THR A 43 -16.19 12.64 9.42
N VAL A 44 -15.66 12.81 10.62
CA VAL A 44 -15.86 11.81 11.69
C VAL A 44 -17.33 11.72 12.10
N GLU A 45 -18.07 12.84 12.03
CA GLU A 45 -19.49 12.90 12.32
C GLU A 45 -20.34 12.17 11.28
N GLU A 46 -19.95 12.24 10.00
CA GLU A 46 -20.58 11.47 8.91
C GLU A 46 -20.30 9.98 9.06
N LEU A 47 -19.02 9.59 9.32
CA LEU A 47 -18.64 8.19 9.51
C LEU A 47 -19.42 7.53 10.66
N ALA A 48 -19.61 8.24 11.77
CA ALA A 48 -20.33 7.72 12.94
C ALA A 48 -21.82 7.43 12.64
N LYS A 49 -22.38 8.00 11.58
CA LYS A 49 -23.79 7.79 11.16
C LYS A 49 -23.93 6.64 10.15
N ILE A 50 -22.84 6.12 9.60
CA ILE A 50 -22.91 5.06 8.59
C ILE A 50 -23.18 3.72 9.27
N ASN A 51 -24.34 3.17 8.97
CA ASN A 51 -24.72 1.85 9.44
C ASN A 51 -23.84 0.77 8.79
N ASN A 52 -23.50 -0.27 9.57
CA ASN A 52 -22.71 -1.43 9.12
C ASN A 52 -21.24 -1.11 8.73
N ALA A 53 -20.74 0.10 9.01
CA ALA A 53 -19.30 0.34 8.97
C ALA A 53 -18.65 -0.33 10.18
N TYR A 54 -17.68 -1.22 9.93
CA TYR A 54 -16.93 -1.96 10.96
C TYR A 54 -15.67 -1.22 11.37
N ALA A 55 -15.08 -0.48 10.44
CA ALA A 55 -13.82 0.20 10.63
C ALA A 55 -13.74 1.47 9.78
N VAL A 56 -12.70 2.26 10.01
CA VAL A 56 -12.34 3.43 9.21
C VAL A 56 -11.04 3.17 8.48
N GLY A 57 -11.03 3.42 7.19
CA GLY A 57 -9.86 3.42 6.34
C GLY A 57 -9.35 4.82 6.06
N LEU A 58 -8.05 4.98 5.99
CA LEU A 58 -7.35 6.16 5.52
C LEU A 58 -6.82 5.90 4.12
N ARG A 59 -7.20 6.73 3.13
CA ARG A 59 -6.59 6.68 1.79
C ARG A 59 -5.15 7.23 1.85
N LEU A 60 -4.23 6.60 1.13
CA LEU A 60 -2.79 6.81 1.28
C LEU A 60 -2.20 7.70 0.18
N ASP A 61 -2.94 8.67 -0.31
CA ASP A 61 -2.47 9.64 -1.31
C ASP A 61 -1.57 10.76 -0.74
N LYS A 62 -1.66 11.02 0.57
CA LYS A 62 -0.86 12.05 1.25
C LYS A 62 -0.08 11.53 2.46
N VAL A 63 -0.46 10.36 2.92
CA VAL A 63 0.14 9.71 4.08
C VAL A 63 0.82 8.43 3.63
N PHE A 64 2.12 8.35 3.86
CA PHE A 64 2.89 7.13 3.66
C PHE A 64 2.59 6.14 4.78
N CYS A 65 2.39 4.89 4.42
CA CYS A 65 2.21 3.78 5.35
C CYS A 65 3.25 2.68 5.11
N ALA A 66 3.91 2.26 6.19
CA ALA A 66 4.60 0.98 6.27
C ALA A 66 3.73 0.01 7.06
N ASP A 67 3.14 -0.97 6.37
CA ASP A 67 2.33 -2.05 6.97
C ASP A 67 3.24 -3.22 7.33
N ILE A 68 3.42 -3.48 8.62
CA ILE A 68 4.37 -4.44 9.15
C ILE A 68 3.60 -5.66 9.61
N ASP A 69 3.71 -6.74 8.85
CA ASP A 69 2.98 -7.97 9.07
C ASP A 69 3.93 -9.13 9.43
N GLY A 70 3.99 -9.46 10.71
CA GLY A 70 4.67 -10.63 11.25
C GLY A 70 5.99 -10.34 11.96
N GLU A 71 6.48 -11.32 12.71
CA GLU A 71 7.65 -11.19 13.58
C GLU A 71 8.94 -10.90 12.78
N THR A 72 9.13 -11.58 11.65
CA THR A 72 10.32 -11.35 10.82
C THR A 72 10.26 -9.99 10.15
N ALA A 73 9.06 -9.44 9.87
CA ALA A 73 8.87 -8.09 9.38
C ALA A 73 9.29 -7.05 10.43
N VAL A 74 8.90 -7.24 11.69
CA VAL A 74 9.33 -6.38 12.81
C VAL A 74 10.84 -6.40 12.97
N ARG A 75 11.47 -7.58 12.93
CA ARG A 75 12.93 -7.71 13.01
C ARG A 75 13.63 -7.01 11.86
N TRP A 76 13.13 -7.18 10.64
CA TRP A 76 13.67 -6.54 9.45
C TRP A 76 13.54 -5.01 9.54
N ALA A 77 12.35 -4.49 9.89
CA ALA A 77 12.10 -3.06 10.01
C ALA A 77 12.99 -2.41 11.10
N ARG A 78 13.21 -3.11 12.21
CA ARG A 78 14.12 -2.69 13.27
C ARG A 78 15.57 -2.67 12.78
N PHE A 79 16.03 -3.73 12.14
CA PHE A 79 17.39 -3.83 11.59
C PHE A 79 17.67 -2.72 10.56
N LYS A 80 16.69 -2.41 9.71
CA LYS A 80 16.79 -1.32 8.74
C LYS A 80 16.77 0.07 9.39
N GLY A 81 16.26 0.20 10.60
CA GLY A 81 16.14 1.48 11.29
C GLY A 81 14.82 2.20 11.06
N LEU A 82 13.80 1.51 10.53
CA LEU A 82 12.46 2.08 10.37
C LEU A 82 11.67 2.20 11.68
N LEU A 83 12.09 1.47 12.73
CA LEU A 83 11.44 1.48 14.05
C LEU A 83 12.27 2.25 15.09
N THR A 84 12.99 3.28 14.67
CA THR A 84 13.80 4.13 15.55
C THR A 84 13.00 5.32 16.08
N GLN A 85 13.53 5.97 17.11
CA GLN A 85 13.02 7.26 17.58
C GLN A 85 13.40 8.41 16.61
N PRO A 86 12.62 9.47 16.53
CA PRO A 86 11.42 9.73 17.33
C PRO A 86 10.21 8.88 16.91
N ALA A 87 9.25 8.70 17.82
CA ALA A 87 8.00 8.01 17.54
C ALA A 87 7.21 8.73 16.44
N THR A 88 6.43 7.97 15.68
CA THR A 88 5.38 8.48 14.79
C THR A 88 4.08 7.75 15.07
N TRP A 89 3.00 8.13 14.39
CA TRP A 89 1.73 7.46 14.55
C TRP A 89 1.80 5.99 14.13
N GLU A 90 1.32 5.11 15.01
CA GLU A 90 1.18 3.69 14.74
C GLU A 90 -0.23 3.20 15.06
N VAL A 91 -0.73 2.30 14.23
CA VAL A 91 -1.99 1.60 14.44
C VAL A 91 -1.69 0.12 14.57
N HIS A 92 -1.99 -0.41 15.73
CA HIS A 92 -1.78 -1.79 16.12
C HIS A 92 -3.08 -2.59 16.02
N ARG A 93 -2.95 -3.90 16.01
CA ARG A 93 -4.05 -4.83 16.15
C ARG A 93 -3.90 -5.56 17.48
N ASP A 94 -4.93 -5.50 18.35
CA ASP A 94 -4.89 -6.07 19.71
C ASP A 94 -4.66 -7.60 19.73
N THR A 95 -5.05 -8.30 18.66
CA THR A 95 -4.87 -9.75 18.54
C THR A 95 -3.47 -10.18 18.10
N SER A 96 -2.57 -9.25 17.80
CA SER A 96 -1.21 -9.60 17.38
C SER A 96 -0.21 -8.46 17.57
N PRO A 97 0.83 -8.64 18.39
CA PRO A 97 1.84 -7.61 18.65
C PRO A 97 2.78 -7.38 17.44
N TYR A 98 2.76 -8.28 16.46
CA TYR A 98 3.63 -8.21 15.28
C TYR A 98 2.93 -7.68 14.03
N HIS A 99 1.68 -7.16 14.18
CA HIS A 99 0.91 -6.61 13.08
C HIS A 99 0.53 -5.18 13.40
N PHE A 100 1.20 -4.23 12.78
CA PHE A 100 0.93 -2.81 12.95
C PHE A 100 1.33 -1.99 11.73
N LYS A 101 0.76 -0.81 11.64
CA LYS A 101 1.01 0.16 10.59
C LYS A 101 1.71 1.36 11.17
N ARG A 102 2.74 1.83 10.49
CA ARG A 102 3.49 3.04 10.86
C ARG A 102 3.27 4.10 9.79
N PHE A 103 2.86 5.30 10.21
CA PHE A 103 2.44 6.36 9.31
C PHE A 103 3.37 7.57 9.37
N PHE A 104 3.53 8.22 8.20
CA PHE A 104 4.31 9.44 8.05
C PHE A 104 3.64 10.37 7.04
N ILE A 105 3.87 11.69 7.16
CA ILE A 105 3.54 12.67 6.13
C ILE A 105 4.84 13.18 5.52
N PRO A 106 5.26 12.67 4.35
CA PRO A 106 6.42 13.21 3.64
C PRO A 106 6.18 14.67 3.26
N ASP A 107 7.20 15.49 3.32
CA ASP A 107 7.13 16.86 2.79
C ASP A 107 7.35 16.89 1.27
N SER A 108 7.14 18.05 0.64
CA SER A 108 7.27 18.19 -0.81
C SER A 108 8.65 17.81 -1.33
N LYS A 109 9.73 18.17 -0.60
CA LYS A 109 11.11 17.83 -0.98
C LYS A 109 11.37 16.32 -0.93
N GLN A 110 10.73 15.62 0.01
CA GLN A 110 10.80 14.16 0.08
C GLN A 110 10.01 13.53 -1.07
N ILE A 111 8.82 14.03 -1.36
CA ILE A 111 8.01 13.54 -2.50
C ILE A 111 8.74 13.74 -3.83
N GLU A 112 9.38 14.90 -4.06
CA GLU A 112 10.15 15.20 -5.27
C GLU A 112 11.32 14.23 -5.53
N GLN A 113 11.80 13.52 -4.50
CA GLN A 113 12.82 12.48 -4.64
C GLN A 113 12.27 11.13 -5.11
N LEU A 114 10.94 10.97 -5.09
CA LEU A 114 10.33 9.75 -5.57
C LEU A 114 10.35 9.70 -7.10
N PRO A 115 10.61 8.53 -7.66
CA PRO A 115 10.46 8.35 -9.09
C PRO A 115 8.98 8.43 -9.49
N GLU A 116 8.72 9.03 -10.62
CA GLU A 116 7.39 9.04 -11.21
C GLU A 116 7.00 7.63 -11.70
N ASN A 117 5.74 7.28 -11.49
CA ASN A 117 5.17 6.10 -12.11
C ASN A 117 4.83 6.39 -13.59
N GLN A 118 4.32 5.39 -14.29
CA GLN A 118 3.93 5.50 -15.71
C GLN A 118 2.86 6.56 -16.02
N TYR A 119 2.24 7.16 -14.99
CA TYR A 119 1.24 8.22 -15.11
C TYR A 119 1.77 9.59 -14.70
N GLY A 120 3.08 9.73 -14.50
CA GLY A 120 3.71 10.95 -14.01
C GLY A 120 3.40 11.28 -12.55
N LEU A 121 2.98 10.28 -11.75
CA LEU A 121 2.66 10.47 -10.35
C LEU A 121 3.77 9.92 -9.46
N GLN A 122 4.12 10.67 -8.43
CA GLN A 122 5.09 10.26 -7.40
C GLN A 122 4.43 9.37 -6.34
N GLU A 123 3.95 8.22 -6.81
CA GLU A 123 3.25 7.22 -6.02
C GLU A 123 3.97 5.88 -6.08
N PHE A 124 3.92 5.13 -4.99
CA PHE A 124 4.46 3.77 -4.96
C PHE A 124 3.65 2.81 -4.10
N GLN A 125 3.79 1.55 -4.47
CA GLN A 125 3.27 0.42 -3.72
C GLN A 125 4.17 -0.78 -3.96
N PHE A 126 4.72 -1.36 -2.91
CA PHE A 126 5.50 -2.59 -3.03
C PHE A 126 5.55 -3.38 -1.72
N LYS A 127 5.98 -4.63 -1.82
CA LYS A 127 6.06 -5.58 -0.71
C LYS A 127 7.46 -6.17 -0.59
N VAL A 128 8.04 -6.06 0.59
CA VAL A 128 9.31 -6.70 0.96
C VAL A 128 9.00 -7.96 1.76
N LYS A 129 9.21 -9.14 1.18
CA LYS A 129 9.12 -10.41 1.90
C LYS A 129 10.30 -10.53 2.85
N THR A 130 10.04 -10.77 4.13
CA THR A 130 11.05 -10.80 5.19
C THR A 130 11.37 -12.22 5.67
N SER A 131 10.50 -13.18 5.40
CA SER A 131 10.77 -14.60 5.66
C SER A 131 11.62 -15.21 4.55
N LYS A 132 12.75 -15.85 4.91
CA LYS A 132 13.65 -16.52 3.96
C LYS A 132 13.10 -17.84 3.39
N TRP A 133 12.17 -18.44 4.08
CA TRP A 133 11.60 -19.76 3.74
C TRP A 133 10.09 -19.59 3.72
N ASN A 134 9.41 -19.91 2.70
CA ASN A 134 7.95 -19.83 2.46
C ASN A 134 7.01 -20.31 3.61
N GLN A 135 7.49 -20.32 4.84
CA GLN A 135 6.77 -20.78 6.04
C GLN A 135 5.90 -19.72 6.69
N SER A 136 6.17 -18.43 6.46
CA SER A 136 5.31 -17.33 6.90
C SER A 136 5.09 -16.34 5.77
N ASN A 137 3.95 -15.65 5.80
CA ASN A 137 3.64 -14.55 4.88
C ASN A 137 4.18 -13.21 5.38
N ASP A 138 5.12 -13.23 6.33
CA ASP A 138 5.67 -12.04 6.94
C ASP A 138 6.27 -11.11 5.90
N ALA A 139 5.88 -9.85 5.96
CA ALA A 139 6.33 -8.84 5.02
C ALA A 139 6.17 -7.43 5.57
N VAL A 140 6.91 -6.49 4.99
CA VAL A 140 6.64 -5.06 5.10
C VAL A 140 6.06 -4.59 3.77
N GLU A 141 4.87 -4.00 3.80
CA GLU A 141 4.25 -3.39 2.63
C GLU A 141 4.33 -1.86 2.75
N PHE A 142 4.76 -1.22 1.68
CA PHE A 142 4.95 0.23 1.62
C PHE A 142 3.94 0.83 0.67
N PHE A 143 3.23 1.86 1.13
CA PHE A 143 2.17 2.50 0.36
C PHE A 143 2.24 4.02 0.45
N LEU A 144 2.30 4.68 -0.69
CA LEU A 144 1.98 6.07 -0.89
C LEU A 144 1.25 6.17 -2.24
N THR A 145 -0.07 6.00 -2.23
CA THR A 145 -0.88 6.00 -3.46
C THR A 145 -2.37 6.15 -3.15
N HIS A 146 -3.08 6.87 -3.99
CA HIS A 146 -4.55 6.99 -3.93
C HIS A 146 -5.29 5.67 -4.22
N GLN A 147 -4.60 4.65 -4.75
CA GLN A 147 -5.14 3.32 -5.04
C GLN A 147 -5.22 2.41 -3.80
N ARG A 148 -4.73 2.87 -2.65
CA ARG A 148 -4.70 2.09 -1.41
C ARG A 148 -5.31 2.85 -0.24
N GLN A 149 -5.87 2.08 0.67
CA GLN A 149 -6.29 2.53 1.99
C GLN A 149 -5.76 1.58 3.07
N CYS A 150 -5.54 2.10 4.25
CA CYS A 150 -5.23 1.33 5.45
C CYS A 150 -6.29 1.53 6.52
N ILE A 151 -6.70 0.46 7.20
CA ILE A 151 -7.62 0.56 8.34
C ILE A 151 -6.86 1.19 9.51
N ILE A 152 -7.45 2.24 10.10
CA ILE A 152 -6.85 3.03 11.19
C ILE A 152 -7.63 2.95 12.50
N ALA A 153 -8.90 2.55 12.47
CA ALA A 153 -9.74 2.41 13.65
C ALA A 153 -10.86 1.42 13.42
N GLY A 154 -11.43 0.87 14.49
CA GLY A 154 -12.58 -0.04 14.46
C GLY A 154 -12.16 -1.51 14.50
N LYS A 155 -13.06 -2.40 14.08
CA LYS A 155 -12.89 -3.85 14.23
C LYS A 155 -12.14 -4.48 13.07
N HIS A 156 -11.28 -5.42 13.39
CA HIS A 156 -10.73 -6.37 12.44
C HIS A 156 -11.69 -7.56 12.31
N PHE A 157 -12.55 -7.54 11.29
CA PHE A 157 -13.66 -8.48 11.15
C PHE A 157 -13.25 -9.95 11.26
N LYS A 158 -12.17 -10.35 10.60
CA LYS A 158 -11.72 -11.74 10.52
C LYS A 158 -11.20 -12.31 11.85
N SER A 159 -10.53 -11.52 12.67
CA SER A 159 -9.98 -11.98 13.97
C SER A 159 -10.83 -11.56 15.17
N GLY A 160 -11.84 -10.71 14.95
CA GLY A 160 -12.66 -10.13 16.01
C GLY A 160 -11.98 -9.06 16.85
N GLY A 161 -10.68 -8.78 16.61
CA GLY A 161 -9.92 -7.77 17.34
C GLY A 161 -10.19 -6.34 16.89
N GLU A 162 -9.57 -5.40 17.58
CA GLU A 162 -9.69 -3.97 17.29
C GLU A 162 -8.37 -3.37 16.82
N TYR A 163 -8.49 -2.34 15.97
CA TYR A 163 -7.37 -1.47 15.63
C TYR A 163 -7.30 -0.32 16.63
N TYR A 164 -6.14 -0.08 17.17
CA TYR A 164 -5.90 0.96 18.17
C TYR A 164 -4.51 1.59 18.01
N SER A 165 -4.36 2.81 18.53
CA SER A 165 -3.06 3.46 18.70
C SER A 165 -2.74 3.53 20.19
N ALA A 166 -1.57 3.06 20.59
CA ALA A 166 -1.08 3.28 21.94
C ALA A 166 -0.79 4.78 22.14
N GLU A 167 -0.91 5.29 23.36
CA GLU A 167 -0.70 6.71 23.69
C GLU A 167 0.67 7.23 23.23
N SER A 168 1.72 6.42 23.40
CA SER A 168 3.08 6.76 22.94
C SER A 168 3.25 6.84 21.43
N PHE A 169 2.29 6.31 20.65
CA PHE A 169 2.26 6.25 19.19
C PHE A 169 0.95 6.78 18.62
N GLY A 170 0.27 7.68 19.34
CA GLY A 170 -0.98 8.27 18.93
C GLY A 170 -0.86 9.12 17.66
N ILE A 171 -2.01 9.51 17.10
CA ILE A 171 -2.08 10.32 15.88
C ILE A 171 -1.41 11.69 16.03
N ASP A 172 -1.33 12.21 17.25
CA ASP A 172 -0.60 13.44 17.60
C ASP A 172 0.92 13.33 17.36
N LYS A 173 1.43 12.11 17.20
CA LYS A 173 2.84 11.82 16.84
C LYS A 173 3.07 11.75 15.33
N LEU A 174 2.00 11.84 14.50
CA LEU A 174 2.14 11.80 13.05
C LEU A 174 3.07 12.93 12.57
N ARG A 175 4.15 12.56 11.93
CA ARG A 175 5.25 13.47 11.52
C ARG A 175 5.80 13.11 10.15
N LYS A 176 6.65 13.95 9.62
CA LYS A 176 7.47 13.57 8.47
C LYS A 176 8.50 12.51 8.85
N PRO A 177 8.90 11.64 7.91
CA PRO A 177 10.05 10.74 8.12
C PRO A 177 11.30 11.57 8.43
N THR A 178 12.18 11.07 9.30
CA THR A 178 13.54 11.59 9.39
C THR A 178 14.29 11.34 8.08
N ASP A 179 15.36 12.06 7.81
CA ASP A 179 16.16 11.85 6.60
C ASP A 179 16.65 10.41 6.49
N LYS A 180 17.04 9.81 7.61
CA LYS A 180 17.46 8.41 7.66
C LYS A 180 16.33 7.45 7.32
N GLU A 181 15.14 7.62 7.89
CA GLU A 181 13.96 6.81 7.56
C GLU A 181 13.58 6.97 6.09
N TRP A 182 13.61 8.21 5.59
CA TRP A 182 13.29 8.50 4.19
C TRP A 182 14.30 7.87 3.23
N GLN A 183 15.58 7.93 3.53
CA GLN A 183 16.62 7.29 2.74
C GLN A 183 16.40 5.77 2.63
N ILE A 184 16.04 5.12 3.73
CA ILE A 184 15.72 3.68 3.74
C ILE A 184 14.51 3.39 2.83
N ILE A 185 13.47 4.23 2.89
CA ILE A 185 12.29 4.10 2.05
C ILE A 185 12.66 4.25 0.58
N LEU A 186 13.42 5.30 0.22
CA LEU A 186 13.88 5.53 -1.15
C LEU A 186 14.70 4.36 -1.69
N GLU A 187 15.65 3.82 -0.91
CA GLU A 187 16.42 2.66 -1.31
C GLU A 187 15.54 1.46 -1.67
N GLU A 188 14.50 1.19 -0.89
CA GLU A 188 13.59 0.08 -1.17
C GLU A 188 12.68 0.40 -2.38
N VAL A 189 12.24 1.66 -2.56
CA VAL A 189 11.48 2.11 -3.75
C VAL A 189 12.30 1.85 -5.02
N TYR A 190 13.53 2.34 -5.07
CA TYR A 190 14.40 2.18 -6.24
C TYR A 190 14.74 0.72 -6.52
N LYS A 191 15.06 -0.08 -5.52
CA LYS A 191 15.28 -1.54 -5.69
C LYS A 191 14.08 -2.25 -6.30
N HIS A 192 12.87 -1.82 -5.95
CA HIS A 192 11.65 -2.42 -6.51
C HIS A 192 11.34 -1.92 -7.91
N GLN A 193 11.71 -0.70 -8.25
CA GLN A 193 11.61 -0.19 -9.63
C GLN A 193 12.60 -0.88 -10.56
N GLU A 194 13.86 -1.02 -10.17
CA GLU A 194 14.87 -1.72 -10.96
C GLU A 194 14.46 -3.16 -11.28
N LYS A 195 13.81 -3.85 -10.32
CA LYS A 195 13.25 -5.19 -10.57
C LYS A 195 12.09 -5.18 -11.58
N ASN A 196 11.34 -4.08 -11.67
CA ASN A 196 10.25 -3.93 -12.63
C ASN A 196 10.74 -3.45 -14.02
N ILE A 197 11.86 -2.76 -14.06
CA ILE A 197 12.48 -2.26 -15.30
C ILE A 197 13.36 -3.35 -15.95
N ASN A 198 13.98 -4.24 -15.14
CA ASN A 198 14.73 -5.37 -15.66
C ASN A 198 13.79 -6.52 -16.04
N PRO A 199 13.55 -6.78 -17.32
CA PRO A 199 12.64 -7.84 -17.78
C PRO A 199 13.15 -9.26 -17.49
N THR A 200 14.28 -9.43 -16.80
CA THR A 200 14.82 -10.72 -16.39
C THR A 200 13.95 -11.45 -15.34
N GLY A 201 12.91 -10.79 -14.80
CA GLY A 201 11.81 -11.41 -14.07
C GLY A 201 10.69 -11.96 -14.96
N ALA A 202 10.85 -11.95 -16.26
CA ALA A 202 9.95 -12.56 -17.22
C ALA A 202 9.87 -14.07 -16.91
N ARG A 203 8.72 -14.51 -16.36
CA ARG A 203 8.43 -15.93 -16.26
C ARG A 203 8.45 -16.48 -17.69
N SER A 204 9.45 -17.29 -17.97
CA SER A 204 9.57 -18.00 -19.23
C SER A 204 8.28 -18.79 -19.50
N LEU A 205 7.51 -18.35 -20.47
CA LEU A 205 6.29 -19.03 -20.97
C LEU A 205 6.66 -20.17 -21.96
N GLY A 206 7.79 -20.80 -21.74
CA GLY A 206 8.45 -21.71 -22.66
C GLY A 206 9.82 -21.16 -23.02
N LYS A 207 10.68 -21.98 -23.62
CA LYS A 207 12.09 -21.66 -23.91
C LYS A 207 12.29 -20.35 -24.71
N ASP A 208 11.25 -19.88 -25.43
CA ASP A 208 11.43 -18.86 -26.48
C ASP A 208 10.54 -17.62 -26.34
N TRP A 209 9.70 -17.54 -25.30
CA TRP A 209 8.77 -16.43 -25.09
C TRP A 209 9.08 -15.65 -23.82
N ILE A 210 9.10 -14.32 -23.93
CA ILE A 210 9.34 -13.37 -22.85
C ILE A 210 8.06 -12.57 -22.64
N ARG A 211 7.54 -12.49 -21.40
CA ARG A 211 6.39 -11.65 -21.08
C ARG A 211 6.77 -10.18 -21.21
N LEU A 212 5.90 -9.41 -21.86
CA LEU A 212 6.06 -7.96 -21.97
C LEU A 212 5.54 -7.29 -20.71
N ALA A 213 6.31 -6.37 -20.16
CA ALA A 213 5.89 -5.47 -19.08
C ALA A 213 4.81 -4.50 -19.59
N SER A 214 4.95 -4.05 -20.85
CA SER A 214 3.97 -3.24 -21.57
C SER A 214 3.81 -3.82 -22.97
N CYS A 215 2.57 -4.00 -23.40
CA CYS A 215 2.29 -4.50 -24.75
C CYS A 215 2.19 -3.35 -25.76
N PRO A 216 3.02 -3.30 -26.79
CA PRO A 216 2.96 -2.22 -27.79
C PRO A 216 1.70 -2.28 -28.65
N ILE A 217 0.99 -3.41 -28.65
CA ILE A 217 -0.23 -3.60 -29.45
C ILE A 217 -1.47 -3.12 -28.70
N CYS A 218 -1.66 -3.53 -27.43
CA CYS A 218 -2.86 -3.17 -26.66
C CYS A 218 -2.63 -2.11 -25.57
N GLY A 219 -1.40 -1.61 -25.41
CA GLY A 219 -1.03 -0.57 -24.47
C GLY A 219 -1.15 -0.95 -22.97
N ARG A 220 -1.49 -2.19 -22.65
CA ARG A 220 -1.68 -2.63 -21.26
C ARG A 220 -0.35 -2.93 -20.58
N ASN A 221 -0.19 -2.41 -19.36
CA ASN A 221 1.05 -2.47 -18.60
C ASN A 221 1.01 -3.41 -17.40
N SER A 222 -0.17 -3.77 -16.89
CA SER A 222 -0.29 -4.63 -15.72
C SER A 222 -0.86 -6.00 -16.09
N HIS A 223 -0.24 -7.05 -15.55
CA HIS A 223 -0.66 -8.44 -15.75
C HIS A 223 -0.84 -8.82 -17.23
N SER A 224 -0.05 -8.19 -18.10
CA SER A 224 -0.06 -8.49 -19.51
C SER A 224 0.24 -9.97 -19.70
N ILE A 225 -0.71 -10.66 -20.31
CA ILE A 225 -0.49 -12.02 -20.84
C ILE A 225 0.23 -11.97 -22.19
N CYS A 226 0.50 -10.75 -22.69
CA CYS A 226 1.22 -10.54 -23.94
C CYS A 226 2.70 -10.87 -23.77
N SER A 227 3.29 -11.43 -24.80
CA SER A 227 4.67 -11.87 -24.79
C SER A 227 5.35 -11.60 -26.13
N ILE A 228 6.68 -11.43 -26.11
CA ILE A 228 7.52 -11.33 -27.29
C ILE A 228 8.34 -12.62 -27.42
N HIS A 229 8.53 -13.09 -28.62
CA HIS A 229 9.45 -14.18 -28.92
C HIS A 229 10.90 -13.68 -28.80
N LYS A 230 11.84 -14.57 -28.49
CA LYS A 230 13.28 -14.22 -28.32
C LYS A 230 13.93 -13.63 -29.58
N ASP A 231 13.33 -13.85 -30.76
CA ASP A 231 13.76 -13.21 -31.99
C ASP A 231 13.43 -11.72 -32.06
N GLU A 232 12.68 -11.22 -31.05
CA GLU A 232 12.19 -9.84 -30.92
C GLU A 232 11.28 -9.36 -32.09
N GLN A 233 10.87 -10.27 -32.99
CA GLN A 233 10.05 -9.92 -34.15
C GLN A 233 8.60 -10.33 -33.98
N THR A 234 8.28 -11.26 -33.09
CA THR A 234 6.93 -11.80 -32.94
C THR A 234 6.34 -11.45 -31.56
N ILE A 235 5.20 -10.77 -31.55
CA ILE A 235 4.47 -10.42 -30.35
C ILE A 235 3.15 -11.16 -30.30
N ARG A 236 2.85 -11.88 -29.21
CA ARG A 236 1.53 -12.43 -28.89
C ARG A 236 0.77 -11.46 -28.00
N CYS A 237 -0.32 -10.91 -28.54
CA CYS A 237 -1.25 -10.06 -27.79
C CYS A 237 -2.58 -10.81 -27.59
N PHE A 238 -2.94 -11.10 -26.35
CA PHE A 238 -4.15 -11.85 -26.00
C PHE A 238 -5.38 -10.95 -25.74
N HIS A 239 -5.22 -9.62 -25.89
CA HIS A 239 -6.30 -8.64 -25.71
C HIS A 239 -6.68 -7.90 -26.98
N GLY A 240 -6.06 -8.19 -28.07
CA GLY A 240 -6.39 -7.72 -29.40
C GLY A 240 -6.30 -8.89 -30.36
N ASN A 241 -6.92 -8.79 -31.50
CA ASN A 241 -6.82 -9.82 -32.54
C ASN A 241 -5.35 -10.18 -32.75
N SER A 242 -5.09 -11.49 -32.79
CA SER A 242 -3.77 -12.01 -33.11
C SER A 242 -3.28 -11.41 -34.43
N PHE A 243 -2.29 -10.53 -34.34
CA PHE A 243 -1.58 -10.02 -35.49
C PHE A 243 -0.37 -10.93 -35.72
N SER A 244 -0.35 -11.64 -36.81
CA SER A 244 0.89 -12.12 -37.41
C SER A 244 1.34 -10.99 -38.34
N PRO A 245 2.50 -10.39 -38.16
CA PRO A 245 3.07 -9.57 -39.20
C PRO A 245 3.39 -10.49 -40.39
N GLU A 246 2.91 -10.12 -41.56
CA GLU A 246 3.39 -10.68 -42.82
C GLU A 246 4.83 -10.28 -43.06
#